data_a0ae21cb22e53dad1b02ba87bff2817a
#
_entry.id   a0ae21cb22e53dad1b02ba87bff2817a
#
_cell.length_a   1.000
_cell.length_b   1.000
_cell.length_c   1.000
_cell.angle_alpha   90.00
_cell.angle_beta   90.00
_cell.angle_gamma   90.00
#
_symmetry.space_group_name_H-M   'P 1'
#
loop_
_entity.id
_entity.type
_entity.pdbx_description
1 polymer ?
#
loop_
_entity_poly.entity_id
_entity_poly.type
_entity_poly.pdbx_seq_one_letter_code
_entity_poly.pdbx_strand_id
1 'polypeptide(L)'
;RSLVVGKPAAQMLIKKNATVTVCHTMTVDMPSVVKEADIVIVAAGRAGVVDDSYVRPGQIIIDVGINVNEEGKLCGDVDYAKVGPIVDAITPVPGGVGSVTTSVLVGHVVEAAEKASK
;
A
#
# COMPACT_ATOMS: atom_id res chain seq x y z
N ARG A 1 -0.46 9.79 5.00
CA ARG A 1 -0.98 10.33 6.28
C ARG A 1 -2.51 10.37 6.38
N SER A 2 -3.21 9.54 5.60
CA SER A 2 -4.68 9.48 5.71
C SER A 2 -5.12 8.92 7.06
N LEU A 3 -6.35 9.28 7.47
CA LEU A 3 -6.95 8.75 8.69
C LEU A 3 -7.40 7.29 8.55
N VAL A 4 -7.58 6.82 7.32
CA VAL A 4 -8.12 5.47 7.05
C VAL A 4 -7.02 4.44 6.84
N VAL A 5 -5.94 4.79 6.13
CA VAL A 5 -4.88 3.83 5.79
C VAL A 5 -3.54 4.23 6.40
N GLY A 6 -3.00 5.39 6.05
CA GLY A 6 -1.62 5.75 6.40
C GLY A 6 -1.36 5.81 7.89
N LYS A 7 -2.14 6.59 8.63
CA LYS A 7 -1.97 6.74 10.09
C LYS A 7 -2.25 5.43 10.84
N PRO A 8 -3.35 4.72 10.62
CA PRO A 8 -3.59 3.44 11.28
C PRO A 8 -2.51 2.40 10.99
N ALA A 9 -2.07 2.28 9.74
CA ALA A 9 -1.00 1.35 9.38
C ALA A 9 0.31 1.67 10.09
N ALA A 10 0.69 2.95 10.16
CA ALA A 10 1.87 3.40 10.89
C ALA A 10 1.80 3.02 12.37
N GLN A 11 0.67 3.27 13.01
CA GLN A 11 0.45 2.92 14.43
C GLN A 11 0.54 1.41 14.67
N MET A 12 -0.08 0.60 13.82
CA MET A 12 -0.04 -0.85 13.93
C MET A 12 1.37 -1.41 13.77
N LEU A 13 2.15 -0.85 12.84
CA LEU A 13 3.53 -1.28 12.59
C LEU A 13 4.46 -0.88 13.74
N ILE A 14 4.28 0.32 14.30
CA ILE A 14 5.01 0.74 15.50
C ILE A 14 4.75 -0.24 16.66
N LYS A 15 3.50 -0.64 16.84
CA LYS A 15 3.12 -1.62 17.86
C LYS A 15 3.80 -2.99 17.65
N LYS A 16 4.18 -3.30 16.41
CA LYS A 16 4.93 -4.51 16.04
C LYS A 16 6.44 -4.28 16.04
N ASN A 17 6.92 -3.22 16.67
CA ASN A 17 8.33 -2.85 16.80
C ASN A 17 9.03 -2.47 15.49
N ALA A 18 8.28 -2.05 14.48
CA ALA A 18 8.86 -1.51 13.26
C ALA A 18 9.28 -0.05 13.46
N THR A 19 10.38 0.33 12.82
CA THR A 19 10.73 1.75 12.63
C THR A 19 9.92 2.27 11.45
N VAL A 20 9.08 3.26 11.67
CA VAL A 20 8.14 3.75 10.66
C VAL A 20 8.46 5.19 10.26
N THR A 21 8.57 5.41 8.97
CA THR A 21 8.66 6.76 8.38
C THR A 21 7.38 7.04 7.60
N VAL A 22 6.74 8.16 7.87
CA VAL A 22 5.54 8.60 7.17
C VAL A 22 5.90 9.71 6.20
N CYS A 23 5.67 9.47 4.91
CA CYS A 23 5.89 10.44 3.84
C CYS A 23 4.56 11.03 3.36
N HIS A 24 4.61 12.25 2.86
CA HIS A 24 3.47 12.94 2.29
C HIS A 24 3.94 14.02 1.30
N THR A 25 3.02 14.75 0.70
CA THR A 25 3.31 15.73 -0.35
C THR A 25 4.30 16.83 0.05
N MET A 26 4.46 17.07 1.36
CA MET A 26 5.42 18.05 1.88
C MET A 26 6.77 17.43 2.26
N THR A 27 6.96 16.14 2.08
CA THR A 27 8.23 15.47 2.36
C THR A 27 9.29 15.90 1.35
N VAL A 28 10.41 16.38 1.86
CA VAL A 28 11.55 16.79 1.02
C VAL A 28 12.30 15.55 0.54
N ASP A 29 12.62 15.51 -0.75
CA ASP A 29 13.34 14.40 -1.38
C ASP A 29 12.75 13.02 -1.03
N MET A 30 11.45 12.87 -1.26
CA MET A 30 10.73 11.64 -0.95
C MET A 30 11.36 10.38 -1.58
N PRO A 31 11.87 10.39 -2.82
CA PRO A 31 12.53 9.22 -3.39
C PRO A 31 13.68 8.68 -2.53
N SER A 32 14.53 9.54 -2.01
CA SER A 32 15.65 9.11 -1.14
C SER A 32 15.15 8.50 0.16
N VAL A 33 14.12 9.10 0.76
CA VAL A 33 13.52 8.58 2.00
C VAL A 33 12.90 7.20 1.77
N VAL A 34 12.16 7.03 0.69
CA VAL A 34 11.49 5.77 0.35
C VAL A 34 12.50 4.65 0.09
N LYS A 35 13.62 4.96 -0.55
CA LYS A 35 14.69 3.97 -0.81
C LYS A 35 15.31 3.37 0.45
N GLU A 36 15.24 4.05 1.58
CA GLU A 36 15.79 3.53 2.85
C GLU A 36 14.91 2.44 3.49
N ALA A 37 13.65 2.35 3.10
CA ALA A 37 12.72 1.40 3.70
C ALA A 37 12.92 -0.03 3.17
N ASP A 38 12.68 -1.01 4.01
CA ASP A 38 12.61 -2.42 3.61
C ASP A 38 11.25 -2.76 3.01
N ILE A 39 10.19 -2.19 3.59
CA ILE A 39 8.82 -2.36 3.16
C ILE A 39 8.23 -0.96 2.90
N VAL A 40 7.64 -0.78 1.74
CA VAL A 40 6.98 0.46 1.34
C VAL A 40 5.49 0.23 1.17
N ILE A 41 4.69 0.95 1.93
CA ILE A 41 3.22 0.93 1.80
C ILE A 41 2.80 2.21 1.11
N VAL A 42 2.16 2.08 -0.05
CA VAL A 42 1.75 3.21 -0.89
C VAL A 42 0.23 3.36 -0.84
N ALA A 43 -0.22 4.50 -0.35
CA ALA A 43 -1.64 4.86 -0.25
C ALA A 43 -1.79 6.36 -0.50
N ALA A 44 -1.41 6.79 -1.71
CA ALA A 44 -1.38 8.21 -2.10
C ALA A 44 -2.66 8.67 -2.79
N GLY A 45 -3.45 7.75 -3.33
CA GLY A 45 -4.69 8.04 -4.06
C GLY A 45 -4.46 8.66 -5.43
N ARG A 46 -3.30 8.42 -6.03
CA ARG A 46 -2.91 8.98 -7.32
C ARG A 46 -2.13 7.95 -8.12
N ALA A 47 -2.59 7.66 -9.34
CA ALA A 47 -1.98 6.66 -10.20
C ALA A 47 -0.52 6.99 -10.55
N GLY A 48 0.36 6.00 -10.45
CA GLY A 48 1.74 6.08 -10.90
C GLY A 48 2.62 7.08 -10.16
N VAL A 49 2.22 7.50 -8.95
CA VAL A 49 3.00 8.48 -8.18
C VAL A 49 4.35 7.93 -7.72
N VAL A 50 4.45 6.63 -7.54
CA VAL A 50 5.70 5.95 -7.22
C VAL A 50 6.22 5.24 -8.47
N ASP A 51 7.35 5.68 -8.96
CA ASP A 51 8.02 5.10 -10.11
C ASP A 51 9.38 4.49 -9.75
N ASP A 52 10.17 4.13 -10.75
CA ASP A 52 11.49 3.53 -10.56
C ASP A 52 12.49 4.42 -9.82
N SER A 53 12.30 5.73 -9.79
CA SER A 53 13.16 6.66 -9.03
C SER A 53 13.00 6.55 -7.51
N TYR A 54 11.92 5.93 -7.05
CA TYR A 54 11.59 5.78 -5.62
C TYR A 54 12.10 4.49 -4.99
N VAL A 55 12.51 3.50 -5.79
CA VAL A 55 12.71 2.14 -5.31
C VAL A 55 14.13 1.63 -5.55
N ARG A 56 14.47 0.56 -4.86
CA ARG A 56 15.73 -0.19 -5.02
C ARG A 56 15.49 -1.70 -4.92
N PRO A 57 16.44 -2.51 -5.40
CA PRO A 57 16.38 -3.96 -5.17
C PRO A 57 16.29 -4.31 -3.68
N GLY A 58 15.60 -5.39 -3.37
CA GLY A 58 15.43 -5.89 -2.01
C GLY A 58 14.18 -5.35 -1.28
N GLN A 59 13.48 -4.40 -1.86
CA GLN A 59 12.27 -3.84 -1.24
C GLN A 59 11.03 -4.68 -1.50
N ILE A 60 10.09 -4.62 -0.56
CA ILE A 60 8.74 -5.14 -0.69
C ILE A 60 7.78 -3.96 -0.79
N ILE A 61 6.98 -3.91 -1.85
CA ILE A 61 6.05 -2.82 -2.12
C ILE A 61 4.62 -3.31 -1.94
N ILE A 62 3.88 -2.65 -1.07
CA ILE A 62 2.45 -2.91 -0.85
C ILE A 62 1.67 -1.71 -1.37
N ASP A 63 1.03 -1.90 -2.53
CA ASP A 63 0.25 -0.86 -3.19
C ASP A 63 -1.22 -0.96 -2.77
N VAL A 64 -1.68 0.03 -2.02
CA VAL A 64 -3.07 0.14 -1.54
C VAL A 64 -3.92 0.99 -2.49
N GLY A 65 -3.30 1.66 -3.45
CA GLY A 65 -3.99 2.53 -4.39
C GLY A 65 -4.98 1.79 -5.28
N ILE A 66 -6.08 2.44 -5.58
CA ILE A 66 -7.06 1.98 -6.57
C ILE A 66 -7.42 3.18 -7.44
N ASN A 67 -7.06 3.09 -8.71
CA ASN A 67 -7.31 4.11 -9.70
C ASN A 67 -7.82 3.47 -10.98
N VAL A 68 -8.38 4.27 -11.86
CA VAL A 68 -8.74 3.87 -13.22
C VAL A 68 -7.84 4.66 -14.17
N ASN A 69 -7.09 3.96 -15.01
CA ASN A 69 -6.19 4.58 -15.95
C ASN A 69 -6.94 5.12 -17.20
N GLU A 70 -6.22 5.74 -18.12
CA GLU A 70 -6.79 6.29 -19.36
C GLU A 70 -7.47 5.24 -20.24
N GLU A 71 -7.06 3.98 -20.13
CA GLU A 71 -7.68 2.85 -20.86
C GLU A 71 -8.91 2.27 -20.14
N GLY A 72 -9.31 2.84 -19.01
CA GLY A 72 -10.43 2.35 -18.20
C GLY A 72 -10.11 1.12 -17.35
N LYS A 73 -8.84 0.77 -17.19
CA LYS A 73 -8.40 -0.38 -16.38
C LYS A 73 -8.01 0.05 -14.97
N LEU A 74 -8.23 -0.84 -14.01
CA LEU A 74 -7.78 -0.63 -12.64
C LEU A 74 -6.26 -0.64 -12.57
N CYS A 75 -5.72 0.31 -11.80
CA CYS A 75 -4.30 0.37 -11.50
C CYS A 75 -4.08 0.93 -10.08
N GLY A 76 -2.88 0.75 -9.56
CA GLY A 76 -2.50 1.27 -8.25
C GLY A 76 -1.85 2.64 -8.31
N ASP A 77 -1.28 3.04 -7.17
CA ASP A 77 -0.50 4.27 -7.03
C ASP A 77 0.95 4.09 -7.48
N VAL A 78 1.40 2.85 -7.65
CA VAL A 78 2.74 2.50 -8.11
C VAL A 78 2.72 2.22 -9.61
N ASP A 79 3.72 2.72 -10.33
CA ASP A 79 3.96 2.33 -11.72
C ASP A 79 4.51 0.90 -11.75
N TYR A 80 3.63 -0.07 -11.80
CA TYR A 80 3.95 -1.48 -11.71
C TYR A 80 4.96 -1.95 -12.77
N ALA A 81 4.83 -1.46 -13.99
CA ALA A 81 5.70 -1.85 -15.09
C ALA A 81 7.15 -1.41 -14.88
N LYS A 82 7.36 -0.25 -14.26
CA LYS A 82 8.71 0.27 -13.98
C LYS A 82 9.29 -0.26 -12.68
N VAL A 83 8.46 -0.45 -11.66
CA VAL A 83 8.89 -0.83 -10.31
C VAL A 83 9.04 -2.34 -10.16
N GLY A 84 8.14 -3.13 -10.74
CA GLY A 84 8.12 -4.58 -10.61
C GLY A 84 9.44 -5.29 -10.91
N PRO A 85 10.16 -4.93 -12.00
CA PRO A 85 11.45 -5.56 -12.31
C PRO A 85 12.58 -5.26 -11.31
N ILE A 86 12.45 -4.23 -10.50
CA ILE A 86 13.50 -3.73 -9.60
C ILE A 86 13.38 -4.35 -8.21
N VAL A 87 12.16 -4.40 -7.67
CA VAL A 87 11.89 -4.80 -6.28
C VAL A 87 11.80 -6.30 -6.12
N ASP A 88 11.92 -6.79 -4.88
CA ASP A 88 11.80 -8.24 -4.59
C ASP A 88 10.35 -8.72 -4.68
N ALA A 89 9.41 -7.92 -4.23
CA ALA A 89 7.99 -8.24 -4.26
C ALA A 89 7.15 -6.98 -4.37
N ILE A 90 6.04 -7.08 -5.08
CA ILE A 90 5.06 -6.01 -5.21
C ILE A 90 3.66 -6.59 -5.34
N THR A 91 2.70 -6.01 -4.63
CA THR A 91 1.30 -6.41 -4.78
C THR A 91 0.71 -5.84 -6.07
N PRO A 92 0.00 -6.66 -6.86
CA PRO A 92 -0.67 -6.15 -8.06
C PRO A 92 -1.95 -5.38 -7.73
N VAL A 93 -2.43 -4.59 -8.67
CA VAL A 93 -3.75 -3.96 -8.65
C VAL A 93 -4.37 -4.14 -10.04
N PRO A 94 -5.51 -4.84 -10.17
CA PRO A 94 -6.25 -5.59 -9.14
C PRO A 94 -5.57 -6.91 -8.73
N GLY A 95 -6.15 -7.55 -7.69
CA GLY A 95 -5.71 -8.88 -7.25
C GLY A 95 -4.71 -8.88 -6.09
N GLY A 96 -4.45 -7.72 -5.50
CA GLY A 96 -3.56 -7.55 -4.35
C GLY A 96 -4.31 -7.22 -3.07
N VAL A 97 -4.00 -6.05 -2.49
CA VAL A 97 -4.57 -5.60 -1.20
C VAL A 97 -6.09 -5.56 -1.20
N GLY A 98 -6.72 -5.16 -2.30
CA GLY A 98 -8.18 -5.10 -2.41
C GLY A 98 -8.84 -6.44 -2.15
N SER A 99 -8.26 -7.54 -2.65
CA SER A 99 -8.76 -8.90 -2.41
C SER A 99 -8.65 -9.30 -0.94
N VAL A 100 -7.56 -8.92 -0.28
CA VAL A 100 -7.37 -9.16 1.16
C VAL A 100 -8.37 -8.35 1.98
N THR A 101 -8.57 -7.09 1.65
CA THR A 101 -9.53 -6.21 2.32
C THR A 101 -10.93 -6.78 2.25
N THR A 102 -11.36 -7.27 1.09
CA THR A 102 -12.66 -7.91 0.91
C THR A 102 -12.79 -9.17 1.77
N SER A 103 -11.77 -10.01 1.81
CA SER A 103 -11.77 -11.24 2.62
C SER A 103 -11.87 -10.92 4.11
N VAL A 104 -11.15 -9.92 4.59
CA VAL A 104 -11.21 -9.47 5.99
C VAL A 104 -12.60 -8.93 6.33
N LEU A 105 -13.19 -8.12 5.45
CA LEU A 105 -14.53 -7.57 5.63
C LEU A 105 -15.57 -8.68 5.73
N VAL A 106 -15.53 -9.67 4.85
CA VAL A 106 -16.44 -10.83 4.87
C VAL A 106 -16.27 -11.60 6.19
N GLY A 107 -15.04 -11.79 6.64
CA GLY A 107 -14.75 -12.41 7.93
C GLY A 107 -15.37 -11.67 9.10
N HIS A 108 -15.31 -10.35 9.11
CA HIS A 108 -15.94 -9.52 10.15
C HIS A 108 -17.47 -9.64 10.13
N VAL A 109 -18.07 -9.71 8.95
CA VAL A 109 -19.53 -9.90 8.80
C VAL A 109 -19.94 -11.24 9.36
N VAL A 110 -19.23 -12.31 9.03
CA VAL A 110 -19.51 -13.67 9.57
C VAL A 110 -19.35 -13.70 11.08
N GLU A 111 -18.29 -13.13 11.62
CA GLU A 111 -18.05 -13.05 13.06
C GLU A 111 -19.18 -12.28 13.77
N ALA A 112 -19.63 -11.16 13.20
CA ALA A 112 -20.74 -10.40 13.75
C ALA A 112 -22.04 -11.21 13.75
N ALA A 113 -22.31 -11.97 12.69
CA ALA A 113 -23.49 -12.84 12.60
C ALA A 113 -23.42 -13.97 13.62
N GLU A 114 -22.25 -14.59 13.82
CA GLU A 114 -22.07 -15.62 14.85
C GLU A 114 -22.32 -15.08 16.26
N LYS A 115 -21.83 -13.89 16.57
CA LYS A 115 -22.07 -13.23 17.87
C LYS A 115 -23.55 -12.88 18.07
N ALA A 116 -24.25 -12.45 17.01
CA ALA A 116 -25.66 -12.09 17.09
C ALA A 116 -26.58 -13.30 17.27
N SER A 117 -26.16 -14.50 16.88
CA SER A 117 -26.94 -15.73 16.98
C SER A 117 -26.80 -16.48 18.30
N LYS A 118 -26.00 -15.97 19.20
CA LYS A 118 -25.78 -16.56 20.54
C LYS A 118 -26.75 -16.07 21.61
#